data_3fc881b481953e00ee28f09f9da7fa77
#
_entry.id   3fc881b481953e00ee28f09f9da7fa77
#
_cell.length_a   1.000
_cell.length_b   1.000
_cell.length_c   1.000
_cell.angle_alpha   90.00
_cell.angle_beta   90.00
_cell.angle_gamma   90.00
#
_symmetry.space_group_name_H-M   'P 1'
#
loop_
_entity.id
_entity.type
_entity.pdbx_description
1 polymer ?
#
loop_
_entity_poly.entity_id
_entity_poly.type
_entity_poly.pdbx_seq_one_letter_code
_entity_poly.pdbx_strand_id
1 'polypeptide(L)'
;SSTAMAISPMGIINAGNPRQASLETQEIASLIHNGPTGFCRDAACVIAAAVAAAFKPSITMEEIIGTSYKYLAPLSSKLLLELISNALALAEREGTYEKFRQSYYESSLRPVLCDSRETLPATLAILYLSNGSPRKAITYAANFGRDADTIGAMVGGIVGALHGVSGLPQEWVEKASNVSTSETDYSKPQYGTGDKPLDLSGFNYVDIAKQLQGVIQRRQEDLGEVSEMLTKMNQ
;
A
#
# COMPACT_ATOMS: atom_id res chain seq x y z
N SER A 1 2.37 -3.72 11.27
CA SER A 1 2.14 -3.27 9.86
C SER A 1 2.05 -4.40 8.83
N SER A 2 2.15 -5.67 9.26
CA SER A 2 2.20 -6.82 8.34
C SER A 2 1.08 -6.85 7.28
N THR A 3 -0.16 -6.57 7.66
CA THR A 3 -1.26 -6.53 6.68
C THR A 3 -1.14 -5.34 5.73
N ALA A 4 -0.78 -4.16 6.22
CA ALA A 4 -0.60 -2.97 5.37
C ALA A 4 0.50 -3.17 4.31
N MET A 5 1.58 -3.87 4.67
CA MET A 5 2.67 -4.24 3.76
C MET A 5 2.21 -5.13 2.60
N ALA A 6 1.28 -6.05 2.86
CA ALA A 6 0.86 -7.08 1.90
C ALA A 6 -0.46 -6.76 1.16
N ILE A 7 -1.09 -5.62 1.42
CA ILE A 7 -2.49 -5.37 1.04
C ILE A 7 -2.67 -4.81 -0.39
N SER A 8 -1.60 -4.46 -1.09
CA SER A 8 -1.69 -3.88 -2.45
C SER A 8 -2.60 -4.66 -3.40
N PRO A 9 -2.66 -6.01 -3.39
CA PRO A 9 -3.60 -6.76 -4.23
C PRO A 9 -5.07 -6.36 -4.02
N MET A 10 -5.48 -6.02 -2.79
CA MET A 10 -6.86 -5.56 -2.52
C MET A 10 -7.14 -4.21 -3.17
N GLY A 11 -6.16 -3.32 -3.23
CA GLY A 11 -6.26 -2.07 -3.98
C GLY A 11 -6.33 -2.32 -5.49
N ILE A 12 -5.53 -3.25 -6.01
CA ILE A 12 -5.48 -3.58 -7.44
C ILE A 12 -6.81 -4.13 -7.94
N ILE A 13 -7.38 -5.14 -7.26
CA ILE A 13 -8.67 -5.73 -7.69
C ILE A 13 -9.85 -4.76 -7.55
N ASN A 14 -9.67 -3.66 -6.85
CA ASN A 14 -10.61 -2.56 -6.71
C ASN A 14 -10.15 -1.29 -7.45
N ALA A 15 -9.39 -1.45 -8.54
CA ALA A 15 -8.84 -0.34 -9.33
C ALA A 15 -9.91 0.75 -9.61
N GLY A 16 -9.60 2.01 -9.27
CA GLY A 16 -10.52 3.14 -9.43
C GLY A 16 -11.61 3.26 -8.36
N ASN A 17 -11.79 2.28 -7.47
CA ASN A 17 -12.81 2.29 -6.41
C ASN A 17 -12.18 2.22 -4.99
N PRO A 18 -11.59 3.31 -4.50
CA PRO A 18 -10.90 3.32 -3.21
C PRO A 18 -11.83 3.05 -2.01
N ARG A 19 -13.14 3.37 -2.14
CA ARG A 19 -14.11 3.05 -1.09
C ARG A 19 -14.28 1.55 -0.92
N GLN A 20 -14.46 0.82 -2.02
CA GLN A 20 -14.63 -0.64 -1.99
C GLN A 20 -13.34 -1.32 -1.53
N ALA A 21 -12.17 -0.84 -2.00
CA ALA A 21 -10.87 -1.32 -1.54
C ALA A 21 -10.73 -1.22 -0.01
N SER A 22 -11.13 -0.09 0.58
CA SER A 22 -11.10 0.10 2.03
C SER A 22 -12.05 -0.86 2.76
N LEU A 23 -13.29 -1.02 2.29
CA LEU A 23 -14.30 -1.88 2.93
C LEU A 23 -13.91 -3.36 2.92
N GLU A 24 -13.49 -3.90 1.77
CA GLU A 24 -13.06 -5.30 1.66
C GLU A 24 -11.77 -5.56 2.45
N THR A 25 -10.88 -4.59 2.49
CA THR A 25 -9.67 -4.68 3.31
C THR A 25 -9.98 -4.76 4.80
N GLN A 26 -11.01 -4.08 5.28
CA GLN A 26 -11.45 -4.16 6.67
C GLN A 26 -11.80 -5.59 7.07
N GLU A 27 -12.46 -6.35 6.20
CA GLU A 27 -12.81 -7.74 6.43
C GLU A 27 -11.58 -8.65 6.43
N ILE A 28 -10.75 -8.57 5.39
CA ILE A 28 -9.53 -9.37 5.26
C ILE A 28 -8.57 -9.11 6.42
N ALA A 29 -8.32 -7.83 6.75
CA ALA A 29 -7.43 -7.46 7.84
C ALA A 29 -7.95 -7.90 9.22
N SER A 30 -9.26 -8.09 9.38
CA SER A 30 -9.88 -8.59 10.62
C SER A 30 -9.51 -10.04 10.92
N LEU A 31 -9.10 -10.81 9.93
CA LEU A 31 -8.60 -12.19 10.13
C LEU A 31 -7.29 -12.21 10.94
N ILE A 32 -6.51 -11.14 10.87
CA ILE A 32 -5.18 -11.04 11.49
C ILE A 32 -5.20 -10.08 12.68
N HIS A 33 -5.85 -8.92 12.54
CA HIS A 33 -5.79 -7.85 13.52
C HIS A 33 -7.14 -7.60 14.20
N ASN A 34 -7.25 -8.00 15.45
CA ASN A 34 -8.44 -7.82 16.28
C ASN A 34 -8.14 -7.03 17.56
N GLY A 35 -9.19 -6.47 18.19
CA GLY A 35 -9.10 -5.79 19.46
C GLY A 35 -8.11 -4.62 19.46
N PRO A 36 -7.09 -4.65 20.36
CA PRO A 36 -6.13 -3.54 20.52
C PRO A 36 -5.30 -3.22 19.26
N THR A 37 -5.24 -4.12 18.29
CA THR A 37 -4.49 -3.93 17.03
C THR A 37 -5.35 -3.42 15.87
N GLY A 38 -6.56 -2.92 16.14
CA GLY A 38 -7.47 -2.38 15.12
C GLY A 38 -6.84 -1.31 14.23
N PHE A 39 -5.93 -0.49 14.77
CA PHE A 39 -5.18 0.49 13.98
C PHE A 39 -4.34 -0.12 12.86
N CYS A 40 -3.98 -1.39 12.93
CA CYS A 40 -3.29 -2.10 11.85
C CYS A 40 -4.24 -2.39 10.67
N ARG A 41 -5.53 -2.65 10.94
CA ARG A 41 -6.57 -2.77 9.90
C ARG A 41 -6.79 -1.44 9.21
N ASP A 42 -6.92 -0.37 10.00
CA ASP A 42 -7.11 0.98 9.48
C ASP A 42 -5.95 1.37 8.56
N ALA A 43 -4.71 1.06 8.96
CA ALA A 43 -3.53 1.29 8.12
C ALA A 43 -3.59 0.50 6.80
N ALA A 44 -4.03 -0.76 6.84
CA ALA A 44 -4.22 -1.57 5.63
C ALA A 44 -5.29 -0.97 4.71
N CYS A 45 -6.42 -0.50 5.28
CA CYS A 45 -7.49 0.17 4.53
C CYS A 45 -6.98 1.42 3.81
N VAL A 46 -6.11 2.23 4.46
CA VAL A 46 -5.50 3.41 3.84
C VAL A 46 -4.64 3.03 2.64
N ILE A 47 -3.79 2.02 2.77
CA ILE A 47 -2.92 1.58 1.67
C ILE A 47 -3.73 0.99 0.51
N ALA A 48 -4.71 0.14 0.77
CA ALA A 48 -5.58 -0.41 -0.27
C ALA A 48 -6.35 0.69 -1.01
N ALA A 49 -6.88 1.67 -0.29
CA ALA A 49 -7.57 2.82 -0.87
C ALA A 49 -6.62 3.69 -1.71
N ALA A 50 -5.37 3.91 -1.26
CA ALA A 50 -4.35 4.64 -2.01
C ALA A 50 -4.00 3.93 -3.33
N VAL A 51 -3.75 2.62 -3.29
CA VAL A 51 -3.46 1.80 -4.47
C VAL A 51 -4.64 1.83 -5.44
N ALA A 52 -5.88 1.66 -4.97
CA ALA A 52 -7.06 1.72 -5.83
C ALA A 52 -7.25 3.12 -6.45
N ALA A 53 -6.99 4.19 -5.71
CA ALA A 53 -7.08 5.56 -6.21
C ALA A 53 -6.04 5.83 -7.30
N ALA A 54 -4.83 5.27 -7.17
CA ALA A 54 -3.73 5.46 -8.10
C ALA A 54 -4.01 4.98 -9.54
N PHE A 55 -5.02 4.12 -9.73
CA PHE A 55 -5.48 3.70 -11.06
C PHE A 55 -6.38 4.72 -11.76
N LYS A 56 -6.79 5.80 -11.09
CA LYS A 56 -7.62 6.83 -11.73
C LYS A 56 -6.80 7.63 -12.74
N PRO A 57 -7.31 7.84 -13.96
CA PRO A 57 -6.60 8.65 -14.95
C PRO A 57 -6.29 10.05 -14.42
N SER A 58 -5.06 10.52 -14.66
CA SER A 58 -4.61 11.87 -14.34
C SER A 58 -4.66 12.26 -12.85
N ILE A 59 -4.80 11.30 -11.94
CA ILE A 59 -4.80 11.58 -10.51
C ILE A 59 -3.41 12.05 -10.05
N THR A 60 -3.39 13.04 -9.18
CA THR A 60 -2.17 13.54 -8.56
C THR A 60 -1.82 12.77 -7.29
N MET A 61 -0.56 12.83 -6.84
CA MET A 61 -0.17 12.19 -5.57
C MET A 61 -0.89 12.81 -4.37
N GLU A 62 -1.13 14.10 -4.39
CA GLU A 62 -1.90 14.79 -3.34
C GLU A 62 -3.33 14.26 -3.25
N GLU A 63 -4.00 14.07 -4.39
CA GLU A 63 -5.35 13.48 -4.44
C GLU A 63 -5.36 12.02 -3.98
N ILE A 64 -4.32 11.24 -4.30
CA ILE A 64 -4.17 9.86 -3.79
C ILE A 64 -4.07 9.88 -2.27
N ILE A 65 -3.19 10.70 -1.72
CA ILE A 65 -3.00 10.85 -0.27
C ILE A 65 -4.32 11.28 0.38
N GLY A 66 -4.95 12.35 -0.10
CA GLY A 66 -6.22 12.85 0.46
C GLY A 66 -7.38 11.87 0.36
N THR A 67 -7.38 11.00 -0.67
CA THR A 67 -8.38 9.94 -0.84
C THR A 67 -8.13 8.74 0.06
N SER A 68 -6.87 8.43 0.38
CA SER A 68 -6.47 7.18 1.03
C SER A 68 -7.09 6.97 2.40
N TYR A 69 -7.16 7.98 3.24
CA TYR A 69 -7.71 7.91 4.61
C TYR A 69 -9.15 8.42 4.74
N LYS A 70 -9.78 8.83 3.63
CA LYS A 70 -11.15 9.38 3.61
C LYS A 70 -12.21 8.42 4.13
N TYR A 71 -11.96 7.12 4.01
CA TYR A 71 -12.93 6.07 4.33
C TYR A 71 -12.73 5.45 5.72
N LEU A 72 -11.79 5.97 6.49
CA LEU A 72 -11.62 5.59 7.90
C LEU A 72 -12.77 6.16 8.75
N ALA A 73 -13.19 5.40 9.75
CA ALA A 73 -14.18 5.85 10.71
C ALA A 73 -13.59 6.93 11.64
N PRO A 74 -14.09 8.18 11.63
CA PRO A 74 -13.39 9.30 12.25
C PRO A 74 -13.24 9.20 13.78
N LEU A 75 -14.11 8.46 14.44
CA LEU A 75 -14.04 8.29 15.91
C LEU A 75 -13.09 7.16 16.30
N SER A 76 -13.22 5.97 15.71
CA SER A 76 -12.39 4.81 16.06
C SER A 76 -10.96 4.94 15.55
N SER A 77 -10.75 5.63 14.43
CA SER A 77 -9.44 5.84 13.81
C SER A 77 -8.82 7.20 14.16
N LYS A 78 -9.39 7.95 15.12
CA LYS A 78 -8.98 9.32 15.44
C LYS A 78 -7.49 9.48 15.63
N LEU A 79 -6.87 8.61 16.45
CA LEU A 79 -5.43 8.67 16.71
C LEU A 79 -4.60 8.49 15.42
N LEU A 80 -4.99 7.54 14.55
CA LEU A 80 -4.26 7.31 13.30
C LEU A 80 -4.41 8.50 12.34
N LEU A 81 -5.60 9.09 12.26
CA LEU A 81 -5.85 10.29 11.45
C LEU A 81 -5.04 11.49 11.94
N GLU A 82 -4.91 11.68 13.26
CA GLU A 82 -4.07 12.71 13.86
C GLU A 82 -2.58 12.49 13.52
N LEU A 83 -2.10 11.24 13.59
CA LEU A 83 -0.71 10.92 13.26
C LEU A 83 -0.41 11.13 11.77
N ILE A 84 -1.34 10.79 10.88
CA ILE A 84 -1.23 11.08 9.44
C ILE A 84 -1.13 12.59 9.23
N SER A 85 -2.06 13.36 9.80
CA SER A 85 -2.08 14.83 9.68
C SER A 85 -0.79 15.46 10.17
N ASN A 86 -0.29 15.02 11.33
CA ASN A 86 0.95 15.52 11.91
C ASN A 86 2.17 15.21 11.03
N ALA A 87 2.24 14.01 10.44
CA ALA A 87 3.35 13.63 9.57
C ALA A 87 3.34 14.41 8.25
N LEU A 88 2.17 14.65 7.66
CA LEU A 88 2.03 15.47 6.45
C LEU A 88 2.38 16.93 6.72
N ALA A 89 1.89 17.52 7.83
CA ALA A 89 2.25 18.86 8.25
C ALA A 89 3.75 19.00 8.55
N LEU A 90 4.36 17.97 9.13
CA LEU A 90 5.81 17.90 9.34
C LEU A 90 6.56 17.89 8.00
N ALA A 91 6.11 17.05 7.05
CA ALA A 91 6.72 16.97 5.72
C ALA A 91 6.63 18.31 4.96
N GLU A 92 5.48 18.95 5.01
CA GLU A 92 5.26 20.27 4.41
C GLU A 92 6.19 21.33 5.03
N ARG A 93 6.26 21.39 6.36
CA ARG A 93 7.13 22.33 7.10
C ARG A 93 8.59 22.14 6.79
N GLU A 94 9.07 20.91 6.77
CA GLU A 94 10.49 20.59 6.56
C GLU A 94 10.90 20.72 5.08
N GLY A 95 9.99 20.48 4.16
CA GLY A 95 10.14 20.69 2.70
C GLY A 95 11.12 19.74 2.00
N THR A 96 11.99 19.05 2.74
CA THR A 96 12.92 18.04 2.20
C THR A 96 12.88 16.74 2.98
N TYR A 97 13.17 15.63 2.30
CA TYR A 97 13.16 14.30 2.91
C TYR A 97 14.15 14.19 4.08
N GLU A 98 15.36 14.74 3.93
CA GLU A 98 16.43 14.65 4.93
C GLU A 98 16.02 15.34 6.24
N LYS A 99 15.49 16.56 6.14
CA LYS A 99 14.99 17.31 7.30
C LYS A 99 13.76 16.64 7.91
N PHE A 100 12.81 16.22 7.06
CA PHE A 100 11.63 15.46 7.53
C PHE A 100 12.05 14.23 8.30
N ARG A 101 12.93 13.39 7.74
CA ARG A 101 13.39 12.17 8.39
C ARG A 101 14.02 12.46 9.75
N GLN A 102 14.88 13.48 9.83
CA GLN A 102 15.49 13.88 11.10
C GLN A 102 14.43 14.26 12.13
N SER A 103 13.54 15.20 11.81
CA SER A 103 12.48 15.66 12.71
C SER A 103 11.51 14.56 13.10
N TYR A 104 11.20 13.64 12.18
CA TYR A 104 10.34 12.48 12.43
C TYR A 104 10.98 11.50 13.43
N TYR A 105 12.28 11.28 13.31
CA TYR A 105 13.05 10.45 14.23
C TYR A 105 13.11 11.02 15.64
N GLU A 106 13.13 12.34 15.77
CA GLU A 106 13.15 13.03 17.07
C GLU A 106 11.79 13.03 17.79
N SER A 107 10.67 12.98 17.03
CA SER A 107 9.35 13.26 17.60
C SER A 107 8.29 12.18 17.42
N SER A 108 8.45 11.25 16.48
CA SER A 108 7.32 10.43 16.01
C SER A 108 7.54 8.91 16.08
N LEU A 109 8.74 8.47 16.43
CA LEU A 109 9.05 7.04 16.52
C LEU A 109 8.25 6.35 17.64
N ARG A 110 7.94 5.08 17.40
CA ARG A 110 7.27 4.20 18.36
C ARG A 110 8.24 3.20 18.96
N PRO A 111 7.96 2.64 20.15
CA PRO A 111 8.81 1.62 20.76
C PRO A 111 8.99 0.39 19.85
N VAL A 112 7.96 0.00 19.12
CA VAL A 112 7.96 -1.12 18.17
C VAL A 112 8.18 -0.58 16.78
N LEU A 113 9.27 -0.98 16.11
CA LEU A 113 9.69 -0.45 14.81
C LEU A 113 8.67 -0.69 13.68
N CYS A 114 7.90 -1.80 13.74
CA CYS A 114 6.88 -2.16 12.76
C CYS A 114 5.45 -1.70 13.18
N ASP A 115 5.33 -0.70 14.04
CA ASP A 115 4.04 -0.15 14.43
C ASP A 115 3.42 0.63 13.26
N SER A 116 2.20 0.27 12.85
CA SER A 116 1.51 0.94 11.75
C SER A 116 1.25 2.43 12.01
N ARG A 117 1.25 2.85 13.28
CA ARG A 117 1.13 4.27 13.68
C ARG A 117 2.43 5.06 13.46
N GLU A 118 3.53 4.37 13.12
CA GLU A 118 4.80 4.96 12.66
C GLU A 118 4.93 4.79 11.15
N THR A 119 4.80 3.56 10.66
CA THR A 119 5.11 3.23 9.26
C THR A 119 4.14 3.86 8.27
N LEU A 120 2.83 3.90 8.56
CA LEU A 120 1.85 4.48 7.64
C LEU A 120 1.98 6.00 7.51
N PRO A 121 2.03 6.80 8.59
CA PRO A 121 2.25 8.25 8.47
C PRO A 121 3.56 8.59 7.74
N ALA A 122 4.66 7.85 8.02
CA ALA A 122 5.92 8.00 7.30
C ALA A 122 5.78 7.69 5.80
N THR A 123 5.05 6.64 5.43
CA THR A 123 4.76 6.28 4.03
C THR A 123 4.08 7.43 3.28
N LEU A 124 3.00 7.99 3.84
CA LEU A 124 2.27 9.09 3.21
C LEU A 124 3.12 10.36 3.09
N ALA A 125 3.92 10.67 4.11
CA ALA A 125 4.85 11.80 4.09
C ALA A 125 5.97 11.63 3.02
N ILE A 126 6.50 10.42 2.86
CA ILE A 126 7.48 10.09 1.81
C ILE A 126 6.86 10.26 0.42
N LEU A 127 5.63 9.78 0.22
CA LEU A 127 4.91 9.96 -1.04
C LEU A 127 4.68 11.45 -1.35
N TYR A 128 4.31 12.24 -0.35
CA TYR A 128 4.15 13.70 -0.46
C TYR A 128 5.46 14.38 -0.89
N LEU A 129 6.56 14.13 -0.17
CA LEU A 129 7.87 14.75 -0.43
C LEU A 129 8.50 14.32 -1.75
N SER A 130 8.22 13.12 -2.21
CA SER A 130 8.68 12.63 -3.52
C SER A 130 7.81 13.08 -4.68
N ASN A 131 6.64 13.66 -4.39
CA ASN A 131 5.58 13.96 -5.36
C ASN A 131 5.28 12.76 -6.27
N GLY A 132 5.27 11.56 -5.69
CA GLY A 132 5.02 10.31 -6.40
C GLY A 132 6.09 9.89 -7.41
N SER A 133 7.24 10.56 -7.49
CA SER A 133 8.35 10.12 -8.35
C SER A 133 8.83 8.73 -7.91
N PRO A 134 8.72 7.67 -8.75
CA PRO A 134 9.03 6.31 -8.32
C PRO A 134 10.43 6.17 -7.76
N ARG A 135 11.44 6.71 -8.45
CA ARG A 135 12.84 6.64 -8.00
C ARG A 135 13.03 7.32 -6.64
N LYS A 136 12.51 8.54 -6.46
CA LYS A 136 12.65 9.27 -5.19
C LYS A 136 11.89 8.55 -4.07
N ALA A 137 10.63 8.18 -4.31
CA ALA A 137 9.77 7.55 -3.31
C ALA A 137 10.36 6.25 -2.78
N ILE A 138 10.78 5.34 -3.67
CA ILE A 138 11.39 4.06 -3.30
C ILE A 138 12.74 4.27 -2.61
N THR A 139 13.57 5.19 -3.11
CA THR A 139 14.87 5.52 -2.45
C THR A 139 14.66 6.09 -1.05
N TYR A 140 13.70 7.00 -0.87
CA TYR A 140 13.38 7.57 0.43
C TYR A 140 12.86 6.51 1.40
N ALA A 141 11.99 5.62 0.94
CA ALA A 141 11.49 4.50 1.73
C ALA A 141 12.61 3.55 2.17
N ALA A 142 13.49 3.15 1.25
CA ALA A 142 14.62 2.27 1.55
C ALA A 142 15.62 2.90 2.54
N ASN A 143 15.84 4.22 2.45
CA ASN A 143 16.76 4.96 3.32
C ASN A 143 16.10 5.46 4.61
N PHE A 144 14.79 5.24 4.78
CA PHE A 144 14.10 5.68 6.00
C PHE A 144 14.67 5.00 7.25
N GLY A 145 15.05 3.74 7.15
CA GLY A 145 15.47 2.91 8.27
C GLY A 145 14.27 2.33 9.03
N ARG A 146 14.52 1.77 10.21
CA ARG A 146 13.48 1.11 11.02
C ARG A 146 12.82 -0.03 10.23
N ASP A 147 11.52 0.06 9.97
CA ASP A 147 10.73 -0.91 9.18
C ASP A 147 10.71 -0.52 7.68
N ALA A 148 11.89 -0.28 7.11
CA ALA A 148 12.05 0.26 5.76
C ALA A 148 11.52 -0.67 4.66
N ASP A 149 11.53 -1.98 4.86
CA ASP A 149 10.96 -2.97 3.95
C ASP A 149 9.43 -2.86 3.86
N THR A 150 8.75 -2.70 5.00
CA THR A 150 7.31 -2.43 5.04
C THR A 150 6.96 -1.10 4.38
N ILE A 151 7.69 -0.02 4.72
CA ILE A 151 7.48 1.30 4.10
C ILE A 151 7.72 1.20 2.59
N GLY A 152 8.78 0.50 2.18
CA GLY A 152 9.12 0.25 0.77
C GLY A 152 8.05 -0.51 0.02
N ALA A 153 7.45 -1.55 0.64
CA ALA A 153 6.35 -2.31 0.04
C ALA A 153 5.09 -1.44 -0.17
N MET A 154 4.72 -0.63 0.83
CA MET A 154 3.58 0.28 0.74
C MET A 154 3.79 1.37 -0.33
N VAL A 155 4.95 2.04 -0.31
CA VAL A 155 5.32 3.05 -1.29
C VAL A 155 5.38 2.45 -2.69
N GLY A 156 6.06 1.32 -2.85
CA GLY A 156 6.21 0.62 -4.14
C GLY A 156 4.86 0.21 -4.75
N GLY A 157 3.93 -0.29 -3.93
CA GLY A 157 2.58 -0.62 -4.36
C GLY A 157 1.81 0.57 -4.92
N ILE A 158 1.90 1.73 -4.26
CA ILE A 158 1.19 2.94 -4.68
C ILE A 158 1.82 3.55 -5.93
N VAL A 159 3.15 3.75 -5.97
CA VAL A 159 3.81 4.33 -7.15
C VAL A 159 3.80 3.38 -8.34
N GLY A 160 3.83 2.06 -8.09
CA GLY A 160 3.67 1.04 -9.12
C GLY A 160 2.29 1.07 -9.77
N ALA A 161 1.22 1.24 -8.97
CA ALA A 161 -0.14 1.41 -9.47
C ALA A 161 -0.31 2.72 -10.27
N LEU A 162 0.32 3.80 -9.81
CA LEU A 162 0.23 5.12 -10.47
C LEU A 162 0.95 5.17 -11.82
N HIS A 163 2.13 4.56 -11.92
CA HIS A 163 3.02 4.73 -13.08
C HIS A 163 3.13 3.49 -13.98
N GLY A 164 2.64 2.34 -13.51
CA GLY A 164 2.88 1.06 -14.17
C GLY A 164 4.36 0.66 -14.18
N VAL A 165 4.64 -0.54 -14.70
CA VAL A 165 6.01 -1.09 -14.74
C VAL A 165 6.95 -0.24 -15.60
N SER A 166 6.46 0.38 -16.66
CA SER A 166 7.25 1.25 -17.55
C SER A 166 7.70 2.55 -16.88
N GLY A 167 6.99 3.01 -15.85
CA GLY A 167 7.34 4.20 -15.08
C GLY A 167 8.34 3.94 -13.95
N LEU A 168 8.62 2.66 -13.63
CA LEU A 168 9.61 2.28 -12.64
C LEU A 168 11.03 2.29 -13.22
N PRO A 169 12.09 2.47 -12.39
CA PRO A 169 13.47 2.32 -12.85
C PRO A 169 13.72 0.91 -13.39
N GLN A 170 13.99 0.78 -14.68
CA GLN A 170 14.05 -0.52 -15.36
C GLN A 170 15.15 -1.44 -14.81
N GLU A 171 16.28 -0.87 -14.42
CA GLU A 171 17.37 -1.60 -13.77
C GLU A 171 16.95 -2.28 -12.45
N TRP A 172 15.96 -1.72 -11.74
CA TRP A 172 15.40 -2.32 -10.53
C TRP A 172 14.38 -3.41 -10.86
N VAL A 173 13.55 -3.17 -11.88
CA VAL A 173 12.58 -4.17 -12.38
C VAL A 173 13.30 -5.42 -12.86
N GLU A 174 14.35 -5.28 -13.68
CA GLU A 174 15.16 -6.38 -14.18
C GLU A 174 15.84 -7.15 -13.03
N LYS A 175 16.45 -6.42 -12.09
CA LYS A 175 17.10 -7.05 -10.94
C LYS A 175 16.11 -7.82 -10.06
N ALA A 176 14.94 -7.24 -9.75
CA ALA A 176 13.92 -7.90 -8.96
C ALA A 176 13.35 -9.15 -9.66
N SER A 177 13.10 -9.07 -10.97
CA SER A 177 12.63 -10.21 -11.77
C SER A 177 13.63 -11.36 -11.80
N ASN A 178 14.91 -11.06 -11.92
CA ASN A 178 15.98 -12.07 -11.95
C ASN A 178 16.16 -12.76 -10.60
N VAL A 179 16.06 -12.02 -9.48
CA VAL A 179 16.19 -12.58 -8.12
C VAL A 179 15.02 -13.51 -7.79
N SER A 180 13.81 -13.18 -8.24
CA SER A 180 12.63 -14.02 -7.96
C SER A 180 12.67 -15.39 -8.62
N THR A 181 13.57 -15.58 -9.60
CA THR A 181 13.64 -16.83 -10.38
C THR A 181 14.86 -17.71 -10.06
N SER A 182 15.88 -17.20 -9.37
CA SER A 182 17.17 -17.91 -9.39
C SER A 182 17.91 -18.15 -8.08
N GLU A 183 17.72 -17.40 -7.01
CA GLU A 183 18.74 -17.45 -5.94
C GLU A 183 18.26 -17.39 -4.49
N THR A 184 17.00 -17.38 -4.19
CA THR A 184 16.58 -17.49 -2.79
C THR A 184 16.51 -18.97 -2.44
N ASP A 185 17.49 -19.45 -1.70
CA ASP A 185 17.47 -20.78 -1.10
C ASP A 185 16.37 -20.83 -0.02
N TYR A 186 15.15 -21.03 -0.47
CA TYR A 186 13.98 -21.23 0.39
C TYR A 186 14.00 -22.60 1.09
N SER A 187 15.07 -23.39 0.91
CA SER A 187 15.27 -24.67 1.60
C SER A 187 15.56 -24.50 3.10
N LYS A 188 15.88 -23.27 3.53
CA LYS A 188 16.10 -22.97 4.95
C LYS A 188 14.82 -22.40 5.56
N PRO A 189 14.35 -22.97 6.70
CA PRO A 189 13.18 -22.43 7.39
C PRO A 189 13.42 -20.97 7.78
N GLN A 190 12.69 -20.05 7.18
CA GLN A 190 12.60 -18.69 7.66
C GLN A 190 11.45 -18.61 8.68
N TYR A 191 11.81 -18.32 9.92
CA TYR A 191 10.87 -17.98 11.00
C TYR A 191 9.76 -19.01 11.27
N GLY A 192 10.11 -20.19 11.76
CA GLY A 192 9.19 -21.06 12.51
C GLY A 192 7.98 -21.63 11.78
N THR A 193 7.99 -21.65 10.46
CA THR A 193 6.87 -22.14 9.64
C THR A 193 6.98 -23.62 9.27
N GLY A 194 7.36 -24.49 10.23
CA GLY A 194 7.35 -25.93 10.04
C GLY A 194 8.43 -26.48 9.09
N ASP A 195 8.51 -27.81 9.03
CA ASP A 195 9.60 -28.55 8.38
C ASP A 195 9.57 -28.59 6.83
N LYS A 196 8.68 -27.83 6.18
CA LYS A 196 8.62 -27.80 4.71
C LYS A 196 8.94 -26.41 4.19
N PRO A 197 9.96 -26.28 3.32
CA PRO A 197 10.20 -25.03 2.60
C PRO A 197 8.96 -24.66 1.76
N LEU A 198 8.65 -23.35 1.70
CA LEU A 198 7.63 -22.85 0.80
C LEU A 198 8.15 -23.00 -0.64
N ASP A 199 7.50 -23.83 -1.45
CA ASP A 199 7.82 -23.96 -2.86
C ASP A 199 7.30 -22.74 -3.63
N LEU A 200 8.20 -21.82 -3.99
CA LEU A 200 7.92 -20.66 -4.80
C LEU A 200 8.39 -20.81 -6.26
N SER A 201 8.79 -22.01 -6.68
CA SER A 201 9.31 -22.26 -8.03
C SER A 201 8.33 -21.95 -9.17
N GLY A 202 7.01 -21.87 -8.85
CA GLY A 202 5.96 -21.45 -9.77
C GLY A 202 5.54 -19.98 -9.63
N PHE A 203 6.22 -19.19 -8.79
CA PHE A 203 5.80 -17.82 -8.50
C PHE A 203 6.30 -16.86 -9.59
N ASN A 204 5.38 -16.33 -10.38
CA ASN A 204 5.69 -15.35 -11.42
C ASN A 204 4.82 -14.11 -11.23
N TYR A 205 5.45 -12.94 -11.03
CA TYR A 205 4.74 -11.68 -10.84
C TYR A 205 3.82 -11.31 -12.01
N VAL A 206 4.21 -11.67 -13.24
CA VAL A 206 3.40 -11.39 -14.44
C VAL A 206 2.12 -12.23 -14.44
N ASP A 207 2.20 -13.49 -14.03
CA ASP A 207 1.02 -14.37 -13.97
C ASP A 207 0.06 -13.97 -12.84
N ILE A 208 0.60 -13.53 -11.70
CA ILE A 208 -0.22 -12.93 -10.62
C ILE A 208 -0.92 -11.66 -11.12
N ALA A 209 -0.20 -10.78 -11.80
CA ALA A 209 -0.79 -9.56 -12.36
C ALA A 209 -1.92 -9.87 -13.36
N LYS A 210 -1.76 -10.89 -14.21
CA LYS A 210 -2.83 -11.36 -15.12
C LYS A 210 -4.04 -11.91 -14.36
N GLN A 211 -3.82 -12.67 -13.29
CA GLN A 211 -4.92 -13.18 -12.45
C GLN A 211 -5.68 -12.03 -11.79
N LEU A 212 -4.98 -11.03 -11.23
CA LEU A 212 -5.60 -9.83 -10.67
C LEU A 212 -6.37 -9.03 -11.73
N GLN A 213 -5.83 -8.91 -12.95
CA GLN A 213 -6.52 -8.29 -14.08
C GLN A 213 -7.83 -9.03 -14.41
N GLY A 214 -7.82 -10.35 -14.41
CA GLY A 214 -9.03 -11.16 -14.60
C GLY A 214 -10.10 -10.92 -13.52
N VAL A 215 -9.69 -10.63 -12.28
CA VAL A 215 -10.64 -10.25 -11.22
C VAL A 215 -11.24 -8.86 -11.50
N ILE A 216 -10.43 -7.90 -11.95
CA ILE A 216 -10.93 -6.55 -12.31
C ILE A 216 -11.97 -6.65 -13.43
N GLN A 217 -11.72 -7.46 -14.46
CA GLN A 217 -12.65 -7.65 -15.58
C GLN A 217 -13.98 -8.21 -15.12
N ARG A 218 -14.00 -9.26 -14.31
CA ARG A 218 -15.24 -9.83 -13.75
C ARG A 218 -16.02 -8.79 -12.94
N ARG A 219 -15.34 -7.99 -12.11
CA ARG A 219 -15.99 -6.92 -11.34
C ARG A 219 -16.58 -5.82 -12.23
N GLN A 220 -15.99 -5.54 -13.37
CA GLN A 220 -16.54 -4.60 -14.35
C GLN A 220 -17.82 -5.16 -14.99
N GLU A 221 -17.84 -6.46 -15.31
CA GLU A 221 -19.02 -7.15 -15.83
C GLU A 221 -20.17 -7.10 -14.82
N ASP A 222 -19.93 -7.47 -13.55
CA ASP A 222 -20.92 -7.41 -12.47
C ASP A 222 -21.50 -5.99 -12.29
N LEU A 223 -20.66 -4.95 -12.33
CA LEU A 223 -21.09 -3.56 -12.24
C LEU A 223 -21.90 -3.13 -13.47
N GLY A 224 -21.58 -3.64 -14.65
CA GLY A 224 -22.31 -3.43 -15.88
C GLY A 224 -23.73 -3.98 -15.80
N GLU A 225 -23.89 -5.22 -15.32
CA GLU A 225 -25.19 -5.87 -15.12
C GLU A 225 -26.08 -5.10 -14.13
N VAL A 226 -25.49 -4.64 -12.99
CA VAL A 226 -26.21 -3.83 -12.01
C VAL A 226 -26.66 -2.50 -12.62
N SER A 227 -25.81 -1.84 -13.41
CA SER A 227 -26.13 -0.59 -14.09
C SER A 227 -27.27 -0.76 -15.09
N GLU A 228 -27.25 -1.84 -15.89
CA GLU A 228 -28.35 -2.15 -16.81
C GLU A 228 -29.67 -2.42 -16.09
N MET A 229 -29.62 -3.19 -15.00
CA MET A 229 -30.81 -3.48 -14.19
C MET A 229 -31.43 -2.20 -13.65
N LEU A 230 -30.63 -1.30 -13.06
CA LEU A 230 -31.10 -0.03 -12.54
C LEU A 230 -31.67 0.88 -13.65
N THR A 231 -31.09 0.85 -14.83
CA THR A 231 -31.60 1.61 -15.98
C THR A 231 -32.98 1.11 -16.42
N LYS A 232 -33.19 -0.22 -16.43
CA LYS A 232 -34.49 -0.82 -16.77
C LYS A 232 -35.57 -0.55 -15.73
N MET A 233 -35.17 -0.40 -14.45
CA MET A 233 -36.12 -0.07 -13.37
C MET A 233 -36.63 1.38 -13.43
N ASN A 234 -35.93 2.26 -14.12
CA ASN A 234 -36.29 3.68 -14.26
C ASN A 234 -37.07 4.00 -15.58
N GLN A 235 -37.43 2.97 -16.36
CA GLN A 235 -38.28 3.05 -17.55
C GLN A 235 -39.68 2.59 -17.23
#